data_ea4b22a560aed6cce33ddd199feaf7b7
#
_entry.id   ea4b22a560aed6cce33ddd199feaf7b7
#
_cell.length_a   1.000
_cell.length_b   1.000
_cell.length_c   1.000
_cell.angle_alpha   90.00
_cell.angle_beta   90.00
_cell.angle_gamma   90.00
#
_symmetry.space_group_name_H-M   'P 1'
#
loop_
_entity.id
_entity.type
_entity.pdbx_description
1 polymer ?
#
loop_
_entity_poly.entity_id
_entity_poly.type
_entity_poly.pdbx_seq_one_letter_code
_entity_poly.pdbx_strand_id
1 'polypeptide(L)'
;MAKVLVLYYSAYGHIEAMANAVAEGAREAGATVDIKRVPELVPAEVAKASYYKLDQTAPVAKIEDLANYDAIIVGTGTRFGRMASQMANFLDQAGGLWAKGALHGKVGGAFTATATQHGGQETTLFSIITNLLHFGMKIGRAHV
;
A
#
# COMPACT_ATOMS: atom_id res chain seq x y z
N MET A 1 -14.40 16.65 3.76
CA MET A 1 -14.00 15.79 2.62
C MET A 1 -12.93 14.84 3.12
N ALA A 2 -13.10 13.53 2.91
CA ALA A 2 -12.16 12.53 3.39
C ALA A 2 -10.83 12.62 2.62
N LYS A 3 -9.71 12.49 3.35
CA LYS A 3 -8.35 12.42 2.77
C LYS A 3 -7.92 10.96 2.71
N VAL A 4 -7.64 10.47 1.53
CA VAL A 4 -7.25 9.08 1.27
C VAL A 4 -5.81 9.01 0.78
N LEU A 5 -5.01 8.14 1.36
CA LEU A 5 -3.71 7.75 0.84
C LEU A 5 -3.82 6.40 0.14
N VAL A 6 -3.38 6.36 -1.11
CA VAL A 6 -3.08 5.11 -1.80
C VAL A 6 -1.57 4.89 -1.71
N LEU A 7 -1.18 3.96 -0.84
CA LEU A 7 0.21 3.60 -0.57
C LEU A 7 0.54 2.30 -1.28
N TYR A 8 1.59 2.28 -2.09
CA TYR A 8 1.89 1.08 -2.86
C TYR A 8 3.38 0.78 -2.99
N TYR A 9 3.67 -0.47 -3.31
CA TYR A 9 4.93 -0.92 -3.87
C TYR A 9 4.69 -1.64 -5.20
N SER A 10 5.44 -1.29 -6.22
CA SER A 10 5.38 -1.92 -7.54
C SER A 10 6.78 -2.13 -8.11
N ALA A 11 7.15 -3.38 -8.40
CA ALA A 11 8.42 -3.69 -9.07
C ALA A 11 8.32 -3.46 -10.59
N TYR A 12 7.22 -3.85 -11.22
CA TYR A 12 7.07 -3.90 -12.68
C TYR A 12 6.00 -2.96 -13.25
N GLY A 13 5.31 -2.19 -12.42
CA GLY A 13 4.29 -1.23 -12.83
C GLY A 13 2.86 -1.72 -12.76
N HIS A 14 2.58 -3.01 -12.52
CA HIS A 14 1.20 -3.52 -12.42
C HIS A 14 0.47 -2.96 -11.21
N ILE A 15 1.10 -2.96 -10.04
CA ILE A 15 0.51 -2.38 -8.82
C ILE A 15 0.42 -0.85 -8.93
N GLU A 16 1.38 -0.19 -9.59
CA GLU A 16 1.28 1.25 -9.90
C GLU A 16 0.02 1.55 -10.71
N ALA A 17 -0.27 0.77 -11.75
CA ALA A 17 -1.48 0.93 -12.54
C ALA A 17 -2.76 0.73 -11.70
N MET A 18 -2.79 -0.28 -10.83
CA MET A 18 -3.90 -0.52 -9.91
C MET A 18 -4.04 0.61 -8.89
N ALA A 19 -2.94 1.14 -8.36
CA ALA A 19 -2.96 2.26 -7.43
C ALA A 19 -3.60 3.51 -8.05
N ASN A 20 -3.32 3.79 -9.31
CA ASN A 20 -3.96 4.88 -10.04
C ASN A 20 -5.47 4.67 -10.19
N ALA A 21 -5.90 3.45 -10.55
CA ALA A 21 -7.33 3.12 -10.68
C ALA A 21 -8.07 3.21 -9.33
N VAL A 22 -7.45 2.73 -8.25
CA VAL A 22 -8.01 2.86 -6.89
C VAL A 22 -8.15 4.33 -6.50
N ALA A 23 -7.13 5.15 -6.80
CA ALA A 23 -7.18 6.58 -6.52
C ALA A 23 -8.26 7.31 -7.32
N GLU A 24 -8.45 6.92 -8.57
CA GLU A 24 -9.52 7.47 -9.42
C GLU A 24 -10.89 7.18 -8.83
N GLY A 25 -11.19 5.93 -8.48
CA GLY A 25 -12.44 5.55 -7.84
C GLY A 25 -12.69 6.29 -6.51
N ALA A 26 -11.65 6.53 -5.71
CA ALA A 26 -11.79 7.30 -4.48
C ALA A 26 -12.08 8.79 -4.76
N ARG A 27 -11.49 9.37 -5.81
CA ARG A 27 -11.78 10.75 -6.24
C ARG A 27 -13.21 10.88 -6.77
N GLU A 28 -13.67 9.93 -7.56
CA GLU A 28 -15.05 9.89 -8.05
C GLU A 28 -16.07 9.82 -6.90
N ALA A 29 -15.70 9.16 -5.80
CA ALA A 29 -16.49 9.12 -4.58
C ALA A 29 -16.38 10.43 -3.74
N GLY A 30 -15.66 11.45 -4.21
CA GLY A 30 -15.55 12.76 -3.58
C GLY A 30 -14.41 12.90 -2.56
N ALA A 31 -13.46 11.97 -2.52
CA ALA A 31 -12.30 12.10 -1.63
C ALA A 31 -11.18 12.95 -2.24
N THR A 32 -10.38 13.57 -1.38
CA THR A 32 -9.05 14.08 -1.75
C THR A 32 -8.06 12.92 -1.65
N VAL A 33 -7.32 12.62 -2.72
CA VAL A 33 -6.49 11.42 -2.79
C VAL A 33 -5.06 11.75 -3.17
N ASP A 34 -4.13 11.31 -2.35
CA ASP A 34 -2.71 11.26 -2.65
C ASP A 34 -2.28 9.83 -2.96
N ILE A 35 -1.39 9.68 -3.93
CA ILE A 35 -0.75 8.40 -4.27
C ILE A 35 0.71 8.53 -3.88
N LYS A 36 1.21 7.60 -3.07
CA LYS A 36 2.63 7.54 -2.68
C LYS A 36 3.13 6.10 -2.77
N ARG A 37 4.41 5.97 -3.11
CA ARG A 37 5.09 4.67 -3.14
C ARG A 37 6.05 4.53 -1.97
N VAL A 38 6.28 3.30 -1.52
CA VAL A 38 7.32 3.03 -0.53
C VAL A 38 8.70 2.99 -1.21
N PRO A 39 9.79 3.22 -0.46
CA PRO A 39 11.14 3.19 -1.02
C PRO A 39 11.50 1.81 -1.59
N GLU A 40 12.26 1.79 -2.69
CA GLU A 40 12.89 0.57 -3.18
C GLU A 40 14.09 0.21 -2.29
N LEU A 41 14.21 -1.07 -1.96
CA LEU A 41 15.31 -1.61 -1.15
C LEU A 41 16.36 -2.36 -1.98
N VAL A 42 15.98 -2.74 -3.21
CA VAL A 42 16.91 -3.44 -4.10
C VAL A 42 17.93 -2.44 -4.68
N PRO A 43 19.22 -2.75 -4.68
CA PRO A 43 20.22 -1.89 -5.30
C PRO A 43 19.89 -1.57 -6.76
N ALA A 44 20.15 -0.34 -7.18
CA ALA A 44 19.70 0.17 -8.49
C ALA A 44 20.18 -0.68 -9.68
N GLU A 45 21.42 -1.17 -9.63
CA GLU A 45 21.98 -2.04 -10.67
C GLU A 45 21.26 -3.40 -10.73
N VAL A 46 20.88 -3.97 -9.59
CA VAL A 46 20.14 -5.23 -9.51
C VAL A 46 18.70 -5.04 -9.98
N ALA A 47 18.05 -3.97 -9.55
CA ALA A 47 16.70 -3.62 -9.99
C ALA A 47 16.63 -3.41 -11.51
N LYS A 48 17.61 -2.72 -12.08
CA LYS A 48 17.76 -2.55 -13.54
C LYS A 48 17.94 -3.88 -14.25
N ALA A 49 18.86 -4.72 -13.78
CA ALA A 49 19.10 -6.04 -14.35
C ALA A 49 17.89 -6.96 -14.27
N SER A 50 17.02 -6.75 -13.28
CA SER A 50 15.78 -7.49 -13.08
C SER A 50 14.56 -6.83 -13.73
N TYR A 51 14.77 -5.82 -14.57
CA TYR A 51 13.71 -5.11 -15.31
C TYR A 51 12.67 -4.41 -14.44
N TYR A 52 13.06 -3.93 -13.26
CA TYR A 52 12.16 -3.15 -12.41
C TYR A 52 11.86 -1.80 -13.07
N LYS A 53 10.60 -1.37 -12.96
CA LYS A 53 10.17 -0.03 -13.36
C LYS A 53 10.58 0.97 -12.28
N LEU A 54 11.68 1.68 -12.49
CA LEU A 54 12.22 2.64 -11.52
C LEU A 54 11.69 4.07 -11.71
N ASP A 55 11.18 4.39 -12.91
CA ASP A 55 10.68 5.71 -13.31
C ASP A 55 9.23 5.97 -12.91
N GLN A 56 8.86 5.56 -11.71
CA GLN A 56 7.50 5.77 -11.19
C GLN A 56 7.34 7.21 -10.69
N THR A 57 6.23 7.86 -11.07
CA THR A 57 5.99 9.29 -10.83
C THR A 57 5.53 9.62 -9.41
N ALA A 58 4.91 8.66 -8.71
CA ALA A 58 4.42 8.89 -7.36
C ALA A 58 5.59 9.23 -6.40
N PRO A 59 5.42 10.25 -5.53
CA PRO A 59 6.44 10.58 -4.54
C PRO A 59 6.64 9.43 -3.54
N VAL A 60 7.85 9.35 -3.00
CA VAL A 60 8.17 8.37 -1.95
C VAL A 60 7.53 8.80 -0.64
N ALA A 61 6.81 7.89 0.00
CA ALA A 61 6.16 8.12 1.29
C ALA A 61 7.20 8.21 2.43
N LYS A 62 6.86 9.00 3.42
CA LYS A 62 7.49 8.99 4.74
C LYS A 62 6.52 8.37 5.73
N ILE A 63 7.06 7.74 6.79
CA ILE A 63 6.18 7.04 7.74
C ILE A 63 5.23 7.99 8.45
N GLU A 64 5.64 9.22 8.71
CA GLU A 64 4.82 10.25 9.34
C GLU A 64 3.60 10.66 8.50
N ASP A 65 3.68 10.47 7.18
CA ASP A 65 2.57 10.79 6.27
C ASP A 65 1.29 10.04 6.65
N LEU A 66 1.42 8.80 7.15
CA LEU A 66 0.26 7.96 7.48
C LEU A 66 -0.72 8.62 8.45
N ALA A 67 -0.21 9.45 9.36
CA ALA A 67 -1.06 10.15 10.33
C ALA A 67 -1.97 11.22 9.70
N ASN A 68 -1.66 11.69 8.49
CA ASN A 68 -2.31 12.84 7.86
C ASN A 68 -3.57 12.48 7.05
N TYR A 69 -3.95 11.21 7.00
CA TYR A 69 -5.07 10.71 6.19
C TYR A 69 -6.16 10.10 7.05
N ASP A 70 -7.39 10.13 6.56
CA ASP A 70 -8.55 9.49 7.18
C ASP A 70 -8.64 8.01 6.81
N ALA A 71 -8.14 7.68 5.62
CA ALA A 71 -8.09 6.31 5.10
C ALA A 71 -6.76 6.04 4.39
N ILE A 72 -6.30 4.79 4.47
CA ILE A 72 -5.08 4.31 3.81
C ILE A 72 -5.39 3.02 3.09
N ILE A 73 -5.20 3.00 1.77
CA ILE A 73 -5.38 1.81 0.94
C ILE A 73 -3.99 1.34 0.50
N VAL A 74 -3.61 0.14 0.89
CA VAL A 74 -2.26 -0.40 0.70
C VAL A 74 -2.25 -1.43 -0.41
N GLY A 75 -1.36 -1.27 -1.37
CA GLY A 75 -1.18 -2.18 -2.50
C GLY A 75 0.24 -2.70 -2.64
N THR A 76 0.38 -3.99 -2.89
CA THR A 76 1.65 -4.64 -3.21
C THR A 76 1.41 -5.90 -4.02
N GLY A 77 2.35 -6.26 -4.88
CA GLY A 77 2.37 -7.60 -5.49
C GLY A 77 2.67 -8.67 -4.45
N THR A 78 2.37 -9.91 -4.80
CA THR A 78 2.75 -11.05 -3.95
C THR A 78 4.25 -11.34 -4.01
N ARG A 79 4.83 -11.61 -2.87
CA ARG A 79 6.15 -12.24 -2.75
C ARG A 79 5.99 -13.47 -1.87
N PHE A 80 5.86 -14.64 -2.56
CA PHE A 80 5.66 -15.93 -1.88
C PHE A 80 4.46 -15.95 -0.93
N GLY A 81 3.32 -15.40 -1.37
CA GLY A 81 2.06 -15.40 -0.62
C GLY A 81 1.94 -14.32 0.46
N ARG A 82 2.81 -13.32 0.46
CA ARG A 82 2.77 -12.18 1.40
C ARG A 82 3.13 -10.86 0.71
N MET A 83 2.95 -9.73 1.41
CA MET A 83 3.39 -8.43 0.92
C MET A 83 4.89 -8.40 0.63
N ALA A 84 5.31 -7.57 -0.30
CA ALA A 84 6.72 -7.35 -0.60
C ALA A 84 7.48 -6.81 0.62
N SER A 85 8.76 -7.18 0.74
CA SER A 85 9.63 -6.75 1.84
C SER A 85 9.77 -5.23 1.93
N GLN A 86 9.69 -4.52 0.81
CA GLN A 86 9.71 -3.06 0.76
C GLN A 86 8.53 -2.46 1.53
N MET A 87 7.34 -3.01 1.35
CA MET A 87 6.15 -2.58 2.09
C MET A 87 6.26 -2.94 3.56
N ALA A 88 6.66 -4.17 3.87
CA ALA A 88 6.83 -4.61 5.26
C ALA A 88 7.86 -3.75 5.99
N ASN A 89 9.00 -3.49 5.38
CA ASN A 89 10.04 -2.61 5.94
C ASN A 89 9.53 -1.19 6.21
N PHE A 90 8.71 -0.65 5.31
CA PHE A 90 8.10 0.66 5.50
C PHE A 90 7.13 0.65 6.70
N LEU A 91 6.25 -0.34 6.77
CA LEU A 91 5.26 -0.44 7.85
C LEU A 91 5.90 -0.74 9.21
N ASP A 92 7.01 -1.49 9.25
CA ASP A 92 7.77 -1.74 10.48
C ASP A 92 8.25 -0.44 11.17
N GLN A 93 8.43 0.63 10.41
CA GLN A 93 8.85 1.92 10.95
C GLN A 93 7.72 2.67 11.69
N ALA A 94 6.50 2.18 11.65
CA ALA A 94 5.33 2.84 12.24
C ALA A 94 5.24 2.71 13.77
N GLY A 95 6.23 2.16 14.46
CA GLY A 95 6.21 1.95 15.90
C GLY A 95 5.86 3.19 16.71
N GLY A 96 6.39 4.36 16.34
CA GLY A 96 6.08 5.63 17.00
C GLY A 96 4.62 6.09 16.78
N LEU A 97 4.06 5.84 15.61
CA LEU A 97 2.65 6.13 15.32
C LEU A 97 1.73 5.16 16.08
N TRP A 98 2.10 3.89 16.11
CA TRP A 98 1.38 2.86 16.86
C TRP A 98 1.31 3.18 18.36
N ALA A 99 2.44 3.53 18.97
CA ALA A 99 2.51 3.86 20.39
C ALA A 99 1.63 5.06 20.78
N LYS A 100 1.41 5.99 19.86
CA LYS A 100 0.55 7.17 20.05
C LYS A 100 -0.91 6.91 19.65
N GLY A 101 -1.24 5.74 19.14
CA GLY A 101 -2.56 5.45 18.58
C GLY A 101 -2.93 6.32 17.37
N ALA A 102 -1.95 6.83 16.65
CA ALA A 102 -2.17 7.82 15.58
C ALA A 102 -3.00 7.29 14.39
N LEU A 103 -3.09 5.97 14.24
CA LEU A 103 -3.85 5.32 13.18
C LEU A 103 -5.17 4.69 13.68
N HIS A 104 -5.46 4.78 14.98
CA HIS A 104 -6.67 4.20 15.55
C HIS A 104 -7.94 4.75 14.90
N GLY A 105 -8.82 3.84 14.50
CA GLY A 105 -10.13 4.17 13.92
C GLY A 105 -10.10 4.67 12.48
N LYS A 106 -8.92 4.90 11.89
CA LYS A 106 -8.82 5.21 10.45
C LYS A 106 -9.25 4.01 9.61
N VAL A 107 -9.73 4.28 8.41
CA VAL A 107 -10.14 3.22 7.48
C VAL A 107 -8.94 2.66 6.74
N GLY A 108 -8.84 1.35 6.68
CA GLY A 108 -7.83 0.63 5.92
C GLY A 108 -8.42 -0.23 4.80
N GLY A 109 -7.67 -0.40 3.73
CA GLY A 109 -8.01 -1.30 2.64
C GLY A 109 -6.74 -1.89 2.03
N ALA A 110 -6.88 -2.97 1.27
CA ALA A 110 -5.76 -3.63 0.62
C ALA A 110 -6.10 -4.05 -0.81
N PHE A 111 -5.10 -4.02 -1.70
CA PHE A 111 -5.20 -4.58 -3.03
C PHE A 111 -3.90 -5.27 -3.43
N THR A 112 -3.99 -6.25 -4.31
CA THR A 112 -2.84 -7.01 -4.80
C THR A 112 -3.09 -7.52 -6.21
N ALA A 113 -2.00 -7.93 -6.86
CA ALA A 113 -2.04 -8.68 -8.10
C ALA A 113 -0.98 -9.79 -8.05
N THR A 114 -1.26 -10.89 -8.73
CA THR A 114 -0.35 -12.04 -8.84
C THR A 114 -0.19 -12.42 -10.31
N ALA A 115 0.95 -13.04 -10.66
CA ALA A 115 1.19 -13.49 -12.03
C ALA A 115 0.30 -14.68 -12.43
N THR A 116 -0.20 -15.43 -11.46
CA THR A 116 -1.03 -16.62 -11.69
C THR A 116 -2.36 -16.49 -10.98
N GLN A 117 -3.38 -17.11 -11.53
CA GLN A 117 -4.70 -17.23 -10.90
C GLN A 117 -4.54 -17.99 -9.57
N HIS A 118 -5.12 -17.45 -8.48
CA HIS A 118 -4.99 -17.99 -7.12
C HIS A 118 -3.52 -18.16 -6.63
N GLY A 119 -2.61 -17.34 -7.15
CA GLY A 119 -1.19 -17.38 -6.84
C GLY A 119 -0.78 -16.68 -5.55
N GLY A 120 -1.61 -16.75 -4.50
CA GLY A 120 -1.35 -16.13 -3.19
C GLY A 120 -1.99 -14.77 -2.99
N GLN A 121 -3.04 -14.42 -3.74
CA GLN A 121 -3.77 -13.17 -3.61
C GLN A 121 -4.34 -13.01 -2.20
N GLU A 122 -5.05 -14.03 -1.71
CA GLU A 122 -5.73 -14.02 -0.42
C GLU A 122 -4.74 -13.87 0.74
N THR A 123 -3.67 -14.64 0.72
CA THR A 123 -2.64 -14.60 1.78
C THR A 123 -1.87 -13.28 1.76
N THR A 124 -1.62 -12.73 0.58
CA THR A 124 -0.99 -11.40 0.44
C THR A 124 -1.90 -10.31 1.01
N LEU A 125 -3.20 -10.33 0.68
CA LEU A 125 -4.18 -9.41 1.25
C LEU A 125 -4.27 -9.56 2.77
N PHE A 126 -4.30 -10.78 3.30
CA PHE A 126 -4.31 -11.03 4.73
C PHE A 126 -3.06 -10.51 5.42
N SER A 127 -1.89 -10.61 4.83
CA SER A 127 -0.66 -10.06 5.40
C SER A 127 -0.73 -8.54 5.57
N ILE A 128 -1.34 -7.83 4.61
CA ILE A 128 -1.57 -6.38 4.69
C ILE A 128 -2.64 -6.08 5.74
N ILE A 129 -3.80 -6.72 5.65
CA ILE A 129 -4.96 -6.48 6.52
C ILE A 129 -4.60 -6.72 7.98
N THR A 130 -3.89 -7.81 8.29
CA THR A 130 -3.43 -8.11 9.65
C THR A 130 -2.57 -6.98 10.21
N ASN A 131 -1.68 -6.43 9.39
CA ASN A 131 -0.84 -5.30 9.79
C ASN A 131 -1.66 -4.04 10.09
N LEU A 132 -2.63 -3.70 9.22
CA LEU A 132 -3.51 -2.55 9.41
C LEU A 132 -4.40 -2.71 10.66
N LEU A 133 -4.90 -3.91 10.94
CA LEU A 133 -5.66 -4.20 12.16
C LEU A 133 -4.80 -3.99 13.41
N HIS A 134 -3.52 -4.39 13.39
CA HIS A 134 -2.59 -4.13 14.47
C HIS A 134 -2.35 -2.64 14.73
N PHE A 135 -2.49 -1.81 13.71
CA PHE A 135 -2.46 -0.35 13.86
C PHE A 135 -3.76 0.24 14.42
N GLY A 136 -4.77 -0.60 14.71
CA GLY A 136 -6.07 -0.15 15.23
C GLY A 136 -6.99 0.42 14.14
N MET A 137 -6.70 0.14 12.88
CA MET A 137 -7.52 0.60 11.76
C MET A 137 -8.76 -0.27 11.58
N LYS A 138 -9.80 0.30 10.98
CA LYS A 138 -11.02 -0.40 10.57
C LYS A 138 -10.88 -0.81 9.12
N ILE A 139 -11.03 -2.10 8.82
CA ILE A 139 -10.94 -2.56 7.44
C ILE A 139 -12.27 -2.31 6.75
N GLY A 140 -12.21 -1.51 5.69
CA GLY A 140 -13.35 -1.22 4.84
C GLY A 140 -13.75 -2.46 4.03
N ARG A 141 -15.03 -2.57 3.76
CA ARG A 141 -15.61 -3.64 2.95
C ARG A 141 -16.50 -3.06 1.88
N ALA A 142 -16.37 -3.55 0.65
CA ALA A 142 -17.36 -3.31 -0.37
C ALA A 142 -18.61 -4.17 -0.07
N HIS A 143 -19.79 -3.54 -0.10
CA HIS A 143 -21.06 -4.24 -0.12
C HIS A 143 -21.52 -4.34 -1.57
N VAL A 144 -21.86 -5.52 -1.98
CA VAL A 144 -22.49 -5.82 -3.27
C VAL A 144 -23.99 -5.90 -3.02
#